data_cdbb7462e0ed6df8b408c8ed48184b74
#
_entry.id   cdbb7462e0ed6df8b408c8ed48184b74
#
_cell.length_a   1.000
_cell.length_b   1.000
_cell.length_c   1.000
_cell.angle_alpha   90.00
_cell.angle_beta   90.00
_cell.angle_gamma   90.00
#
_symmetry.space_group_name_H-M   'P 1'
#
loop_
_entity.id
_entity.type
_entity.pdbx_description
1 polymer ?
#
loop_
_entity_poly.entity_id
_entity_poly.type
_entity_poly.pdbx_seq_one_letter_code
_entity_poly.pdbx_strand_id
1 'polypeptide(L)'
;SEITIDGIYYSFLEDSWYAEKEPAVAAMVSHLKGAFQKVDPSVLHGNIVAGQVIEAGPAKIQVLNQAYAANNDFVNNSSVAYMVSLNGTNVVFLGDLARAGGEMLMADHDLRALKCDVVQLAHHGQNGVDFEVYKALRPSVALWPTPQWLWDNDGGSGAGTGPWLTQDTKNWMVRLGIK
;
A
#
# COMPACT_ATOMS: atom_id res chain seq x y z
N SER A 1 -15.08 -0.42 -25.36
CA SER A 1 -14.81 0.97 -25.01
C SER A 1 -13.32 1.06 -24.66
N GLU A 2 -12.62 1.96 -25.29
CA GLU A 2 -11.23 2.26 -24.94
C GLU A 2 -11.23 3.09 -23.65
N ILE A 3 -10.30 2.78 -22.73
CA ILE A 3 -10.08 3.56 -21.52
C ILE A 3 -9.00 4.58 -21.86
N THR A 4 -9.31 5.86 -21.64
CA THR A 4 -8.30 6.92 -21.72
C THR A 4 -7.54 6.96 -20.39
N ILE A 5 -6.21 7.00 -20.46
CA ILE A 5 -5.34 7.14 -19.29
C ILE A 5 -4.79 8.56 -19.31
N ASP A 6 -5.20 9.36 -18.32
CA ASP A 6 -4.78 10.75 -18.19
C ASP A 6 -3.46 10.91 -17.41
N GLY A 7 -3.10 9.94 -16.58
CA GLY A 7 -1.84 9.92 -15.83
C GLY A 7 -1.53 8.59 -15.18
N ILE A 8 -0.24 8.25 -15.17
CA ILE A 8 0.31 7.09 -14.45
C ILE A 8 1.34 7.64 -13.47
N TYR A 9 1.05 7.51 -12.18
CA TYR A 9 1.89 8.01 -11.10
C TYR A 9 2.59 6.85 -10.41
N TYR A 10 3.91 6.93 -10.28
CA TYR A 10 4.69 5.83 -9.73
C TYR A 10 5.96 6.30 -9.02
N SER A 11 6.44 5.48 -8.10
CA SER A 11 7.76 5.60 -7.47
C SER A 11 8.41 4.22 -7.45
N PHE A 12 9.63 4.14 -7.95
CA PHE A 12 10.47 2.97 -7.87
C PHE A 12 11.80 3.31 -7.20
N LEU A 13 12.37 2.34 -6.53
CA LEU A 13 13.78 2.39 -6.16
C LEU A 13 14.67 2.16 -7.39
N GLU A 14 15.97 2.37 -7.24
CA GLU A 14 16.93 2.13 -8.29
C GLU A 14 16.94 0.65 -8.72
N ASP A 15 17.14 0.38 -9.99
CA ASP A 15 17.14 -0.99 -10.54
C ASP A 15 18.22 -1.86 -9.87
N SER A 16 19.36 -1.27 -9.53
CA SER A 16 20.45 -1.92 -8.80
C SER A 16 20.03 -2.41 -7.42
N TRP A 17 19.12 -1.69 -6.75
CA TRP A 17 18.61 -2.07 -5.44
C TRP A 17 17.75 -3.34 -5.52
N TYR A 18 16.85 -3.43 -6.51
CA TYR A 18 16.06 -4.64 -6.73
C TYR A 18 16.94 -5.81 -7.15
N ALA A 19 17.92 -5.57 -8.03
CA ALA A 19 18.84 -6.61 -8.49
C ALA A 19 19.67 -7.20 -7.34
N GLU A 20 20.06 -6.39 -6.36
CA GLU A 20 20.80 -6.84 -5.19
C GLU A 20 19.90 -7.56 -4.16
N LYS A 21 18.73 -6.99 -3.86
CA LYS A 21 17.89 -7.44 -2.75
C LYS A 21 16.89 -8.53 -3.14
N GLU A 22 16.30 -8.44 -4.33
CA GLU A 22 15.32 -9.41 -4.84
C GLU A 22 15.45 -9.60 -6.36
N PRO A 23 16.43 -10.35 -6.82
CA PRO A 23 16.71 -10.53 -8.27
C PRO A 23 15.51 -11.03 -9.08
N ALA A 24 14.66 -11.87 -8.49
CA ALA A 24 13.45 -12.38 -9.15
C ALA A 24 12.46 -11.26 -9.47
N VAL A 25 12.39 -10.25 -8.62
CA VAL A 25 11.49 -9.09 -8.78
C VAL A 25 12.12 -8.04 -9.70
N ALA A 26 13.43 -7.90 -9.72
CA ALA A 26 14.12 -6.98 -10.62
C ALA A 26 13.69 -7.18 -12.10
N ALA A 27 13.52 -8.44 -12.53
CA ALA A 27 13.05 -8.75 -13.88
C ALA A 27 11.61 -8.26 -14.11
N MET A 28 10.73 -8.38 -13.09
CA MET A 28 9.34 -7.92 -13.16
C MET A 28 9.26 -6.39 -13.20
N VAL A 29 10.03 -5.69 -12.37
CA VAL A 29 10.12 -4.22 -12.36
C VAL A 29 10.64 -3.72 -13.72
N SER A 30 11.68 -4.35 -14.26
CA SER A 30 12.22 -4.02 -15.59
C SER A 30 11.17 -4.23 -16.70
N HIS A 31 10.39 -5.31 -16.63
CA HIS A 31 9.30 -5.57 -17.57
C HIS A 31 8.21 -4.49 -17.49
N LEU A 32 7.81 -4.09 -16.28
CA LEU A 32 6.83 -3.02 -16.05
C LEU A 32 7.32 -1.67 -16.58
N LYS A 33 8.57 -1.30 -16.30
CA LYS A 33 9.21 -0.09 -16.84
C LYS A 33 9.26 -0.13 -18.37
N GLY A 34 9.52 -1.30 -18.96
CA GLY A 34 9.47 -1.50 -20.40
C GLY A 34 8.05 -1.35 -21.00
N ALA A 35 7.02 -1.68 -20.24
CA ALA A 35 5.64 -1.41 -20.65
C ALA A 35 5.34 0.09 -20.68
N PHE A 36 5.87 0.87 -19.73
CA PHE A 36 5.71 2.33 -19.70
C PHE A 36 6.32 3.01 -20.93
N GLN A 37 7.38 2.46 -21.53
CA GLN A 37 7.97 3.00 -22.76
C GLN A 37 7.01 2.98 -23.96
N LYS A 38 5.92 2.20 -23.88
CA LYS A 38 4.88 2.10 -24.92
C LYS A 38 3.73 3.09 -24.71
N VAL A 39 3.74 3.80 -23.62
CA VAL A 39 2.72 4.79 -23.25
C VAL A 39 3.24 6.17 -23.63
N ASP A 40 2.31 7.10 -23.94
CA ASP A 40 2.68 8.51 -24.18
C ASP A 40 3.46 9.05 -22.97
N PRO A 41 4.70 9.53 -23.16
CA PRO A 41 5.49 10.07 -22.06
C PRO A 41 4.82 11.22 -21.29
N SER A 42 3.91 11.95 -21.91
CA SER A 42 3.22 13.06 -21.27
C SER A 42 2.30 12.66 -20.12
N VAL A 43 1.84 11.39 -20.09
CA VAL A 43 1.00 10.86 -19.00
C VAL A 43 1.82 10.12 -17.93
N LEU A 44 3.14 10.02 -18.07
CA LEU A 44 4.01 9.33 -17.11
C LEU A 44 4.56 10.29 -16.08
N HIS A 45 4.22 10.08 -14.83
CA HIS A 45 4.65 10.89 -13.68
C HIS A 45 5.43 10.01 -12.69
N GLY A 46 6.70 9.83 -12.97
CA GLY A 46 7.62 9.07 -12.11
C GLY A 46 8.16 9.87 -10.93
N ASN A 47 8.76 9.15 -9.98
CA ASN A 47 9.42 9.73 -8.81
C ASN A 47 8.48 10.61 -7.96
N ILE A 48 7.21 10.19 -7.80
CA ILE A 48 6.30 10.85 -6.89
C ILE A 48 6.86 10.82 -5.46
N VAL A 49 6.64 11.91 -4.74
CA VAL A 49 7.25 12.11 -3.41
C VAL A 49 6.18 12.39 -2.35
N ALA A 50 6.53 12.12 -1.10
CA ALA A 50 5.67 12.45 0.04
C ALA A 50 5.24 13.93 0.01
N GLY A 51 3.97 14.17 0.29
CA GLY A 51 3.35 15.49 0.28
C GLY A 51 2.86 15.97 -1.10
N GLN A 52 3.22 15.29 -2.18
CA GLN A 52 2.66 15.60 -3.51
C GLN A 52 1.15 15.37 -3.51
N VAL A 53 0.41 16.28 -4.13
CA VAL A 53 -1.04 16.16 -4.32
C VAL A 53 -1.34 16.00 -5.81
N ILE A 54 -2.11 14.96 -6.13
CA ILE A 54 -2.60 14.66 -7.46
C ILE A 54 -4.10 14.97 -7.46
N GLU A 55 -4.56 15.81 -8.38
CA GLU A 55 -5.98 16.10 -8.54
C GLU A 55 -6.58 15.19 -9.62
N ALA A 56 -7.65 14.47 -9.24
CA ALA A 56 -8.37 13.57 -10.13
C ALA A 56 -9.87 13.93 -10.10
N GLY A 57 -10.29 14.87 -10.94
CA GLY A 57 -11.62 15.45 -10.90
C GLY A 57 -11.91 16.08 -9.53
N PRO A 58 -12.97 15.64 -8.82
CA PRO A 58 -13.29 16.16 -7.49
C PRO A 58 -12.44 15.54 -6.37
N ALA A 59 -11.67 14.49 -6.65
CA ALA A 59 -10.83 13.82 -5.67
C ALA A 59 -9.43 14.44 -5.59
N LYS A 60 -8.87 14.46 -4.38
CA LYS A 60 -7.46 14.78 -4.13
C LYS A 60 -6.76 13.55 -3.61
N ILE A 61 -5.63 13.22 -4.20
CA ILE A 61 -4.80 12.08 -3.82
C ILE A 61 -3.50 12.64 -3.26
N GLN A 62 -3.32 12.54 -1.96
CA GLN A 62 -2.08 12.92 -1.29
C GLN A 62 -1.15 11.71 -1.23
N VAL A 63 0.05 11.85 -1.75
CA VAL A 63 1.12 10.86 -1.63
C VAL A 63 1.68 10.93 -0.20
N LEU A 64 1.70 9.82 0.53
CA LEU A 64 2.18 9.79 1.92
C LEU A 64 3.67 9.44 2.00
N ASN A 65 4.18 8.61 1.09
CA ASN A 65 5.59 8.27 1.05
C ASN A 65 6.06 8.04 -0.39
N GLN A 66 7.34 8.10 -0.61
CA GLN A 66 7.98 7.50 -1.77
C GLN A 66 8.33 6.04 -1.46
N ALA A 67 8.73 5.24 -2.47
CA ALA A 67 9.14 3.86 -2.25
C ALA A 67 10.24 3.78 -1.18
N TYR A 68 10.02 2.96 -0.13
CA TYR A 68 10.98 2.80 0.96
C TYR A 68 12.02 1.73 0.65
N ALA A 69 13.29 2.05 0.88
CA ALA A 69 14.40 1.10 0.84
C ALA A 69 14.56 0.40 2.21
N ALA A 70 13.60 -0.47 2.55
CA ALA A 70 13.63 -1.20 3.81
C ALA A 70 14.67 -2.33 3.81
N ASN A 71 15.00 -2.88 4.98
CA ASN A 71 16.00 -3.94 5.13
C ASN A 71 15.43 -5.35 5.08
N ASN A 72 14.12 -5.50 4.92
CA ASN A 72 13.40 -6.77 4.79
C ASN A 72 12.11 -6.54 4.01
N ASP A 73 11.51 -7.63 3.52
CA ASP A 73 10.25 -7.61 2.76
C ASP A 73 10.28 -6.47 1.70
N PHE A 74 11.34 -6.51 0.93
CA PHE A 74 11.88 -5.39 0.16
C PHE A 74 10.86 -4.78 -0.79
N VAL A 75 10.16 -5.62 -1.58
CA VAL A 75 9.21 -5.16 -2.58
C VAL A 75 7.95 -4.61 -1.94
N ASN A 76 7.40 -5.32 -0.96
CA ASN A 76 6.19 -4.87 -0.27
C ASN A 76 6.43 -3.53 0.43
N ASN A 77 7.58 -3.37 1.09
CA ASN A 77 7.95 -2.10 1.71
C ASN A 77 8.28 -0.98 0.71
N SER A 78 8.44 -1.27 -0.58
CA SER A 78 8.53 -0.24 -1.61
C SER A 78 7.16 0.28 -2.10
N SER A 79 6.07 -0.20 -1.52
CA SER A 79 4.71 0.33 -1.79
C SER A 79 4.61 1.81 -1.45
N VAL A 80 3.84 2.54 -2.26
CA VAL A 80 3.50 3.93 -1.97
C VAL A 80 2.11 3.98 -1.35
N ALA A 81 2.01 4.60 -0.18
CA ALA A 81 0.75 4.84 0.50
C ALA A 81 0.13 6.18 0.04
N TYR A 82 -1.20 6.20 -0.03
CA TYR A 82 -1.96 7.36 -0.48
C TYR A 82 -3.11 7.66 0.46
N MET A 83 -3.45 8.95 0.59
CA MET A 83 -4.73 9.36 1.13
C MET A 83 -5.57 9.97 0.01
N VAL A 84 -6.72 9.37 -0.27
CA VAL A 84 -7.70 9.88 -1.23
C VAL A 84 -8.80 10.61 -0.46
N SER A 85 -8.97 11.89 -0.77
CA SER A 85 -10.03 12.73 -0.17
C SER A 85 -11.09 13.03 -1.23
N LEU A 86 -12.34 12.65 -0.95
CA LEU A 86 -13.48 12.90 -1.82
C LEU A 86 -14.73 13.19 -0.98
N ASN A 87 -15.40 14.31 -1.25
CA ASN A 87 -16.67 14.69 -0.60
C ASN A 87 -16.62 14.64 0.94
N GLY A 88 -15.48 15.01 1.53
CA GLY A 88 -15.28 15.04 2.98
C GLY A 88 -14.94 13.67 3.60
N THR A 89 -14.78 12.62 2.81
CA THR A 89 -14.33 11.30 3.24
C THR A 89 -12.88 11.09 2.84
N ASN A 90 -12.07 10.59 3.77
CA ASN A 90 -10.65 10.27 3.58
C ASN A 90 -10.43 8.77 3.62
N VAL A 91 -9.87 8.23 2.55
CA VAL A 91 -9.51 6.83 2.42
C VAL A 91 -8.00 6.71 2.35
N VAL A 92 -7.39 5.96 3.26
CA VAL A 92 -5.96 5.68 3.24
C VAL A 92 -5.71 4.31 2.62
N PHE A 93 -4.88 4.30 1.57
CA PHE A 93 -4.40 3.09 0.92
C PHE A 93 -2.96 2.86 1.34
N LEU A 94 -2.68 1.68 1.91
CA LEU A 94 -1.36 1.33 2.42
C LEU A 94 -0.57 0.43 1.45
N GLY A 95 -1.23 -0.03 0.35
CA GLY A 95 -0.62 -1.00 -0.55
C GLY A 95 -0.25 -2.28 0.19
N ASP A 96 0.91 -2.80 -0.09
CA ASP A 96 1.44 -4.00 0.56
C ASP A 96 2.54 -3.67 1.58
N LEU A 97 2.58 -2.42 2.11
CA LEU A 97 3.53 -2.07 3.17
C LEU A 97 3.53 -3.12 4.27
N ALA A 98 4.70 -3.68 4.55
CA ALA A 98 4.92 -4.57 5.67
C ALA A 98 5.31 -3.78 6.93
N ARG A 99 5.69 -4.48 8.00
CA ARG A 99 6.00 -3.86 9.29
C ARG A 99 7.00 -2.72 9.18
N ALA A 100 8.14 -2.93 8.52
CA ALA A 100 9.19 -1.91 8.42
C ALA A 100 8.71 -0.66 7.67
N GLY A 101 7.94 -0.82 6.58
CA GLY A 101 7.33 0.29 5.85
C GLY A 101 6.32 1.05 6.69
N GLY A 102 5.55 0.35 7.53
CA GLY A 102 4.63 0.97 8.49
C GLY A 102 5.35 1.78 9.57
N GLU A 103 6.48 1.29 10.09
CA GLU A 103 7.31 2.01 11.06
C GLU A 103 7.92 3.28 10.44
N MET A 104 8.40 3.19 9.19
CA MET A 104 8.92 4.34 8.45
C MET A 104 7.81 5.38 8.19
N LEU A 105 6.61 4.93 7.79
CA LEU A 105 5.46 5.81 7.56
C LEU A 105 5.05 6.56 8.84
N MET A 106 5.09 5.89 10.00
CA MET A 106 4.83 6.51 11.31
C MET A 106 5.93 7.47 11.74
N ALA A 107 7.18 7.24 11.33
CA ALA A 107 8.28 8.17 11.60
C ALA A 107 8.17 9.44 10.75
N ASP A 108 7.69 9.31 9.52
CA ASP A 108 7.56 10.42 8.57
C ASP A 108 6.32 11.29 8.83
N HIS A 109 5.26 10.71 9.43
CA HIS A 109 3.95 11.37 9.58
C HIS A 109 3.33 11.20 10.96
N ASP A 110 2.67 12.24 11.45
CA ASP A 110 1.62 12.06 12.47
C ASP A 110 0.35 11.52 11.79
N LEU A 111 0.22 10.20 11.75
CA LEU A 111 -0.92 9.52 11.11
C LEU A 111 -2.27 9.89 11.70
N ARG A 112 -2.32 10.39 12.96
CA ARG A 112 -3.56 10.86 13.60
C ARG A 112 -4.10 12.12 12.95
N ALA A 113 -3.21 12.94 12.37
CA ALA A 113 -3.58 14.16 11.69
C ALA A 113 -4.28 13.94 10.35
N LEU A 114 -4.17 12.72 9.77
CA LEU A 114 -4.76 12.38 8.47
C LEU A 114 -6.29 12.28 8.50
N LYS A 115 -6.93 12.16 9.68
CA LYS A 115 -8.40 12.00 9.82
C LYS A 115 -8.94 10.90 8.91
N CYS A 116 -8.35 9.73 8.98
CA CYS A 116 -8.69 8.59 8.15
C CYS A 116 -10.09 8.05 8.49
N ASP A 117 -11.01 8.03 7.54
CA ASP A 117 -12.35 7.44 7.71
C ASP A 117 -12.34 5.95 7.35
N VAL A 118 -11.64 5.62 6.29
CA VAL A 118 -11.53 4.27 5.74
C VAL A 118 -10.07 3.93 5.49
N VAL A 119 -9.64 2.72 5.83
CA VAL A 119 -8.30 2.22 5.51
C VAL A 119 -8.37 0.98 4.64
N GLN A 120 -7.55 0.90 3.60
CA GLN A 120 -7.25 -0.38 2.95
C GLN A 120 -6.17 -1.08 3.78
N LEU A 121 -6.48 -2.29 4.25
CA LEU A 121 -5.57 -3.06 5.06
C LEU A 121 -4.33 -3.46 4.25
N ALA A 122 -3.17 -3.13 4.78
CA ALA A 122 -1.90 -3.39 4.14
C ALA A 122 -1.70 -4.88 3.88
N HIS A 123 -1.08 -5.20 2.75
CA HIS A 123 -0.66 -6.54 2.36
C HIS A 123 -1.79 -7.58 2.53
N HIS A 124 -2.97 -7.24 2.01
CA HIS A 124 -4.17 -8.09 2.04
C HIS A 124 -4.64 -8.48 3.45
N GLY A 125 -4.23 -7.73 4.48
CA GLY A 125 -4.56 -8.01 5.88
C GLY A 125 -3.82 -9.21 6.48
N GLN A 126 -2.68 -9.59 5.91
CA GLN A 126 -1.81 -10.66 6.42
C GLN A 126 -0.59 -10.10 7.16
N ASN A 127 0.60 -10.15 6.55
CA ASN A 127 1.87 -9.69 7.14
C ASN A 127 2.15 -8.21 6.82
N GLY A 128 1.12 -7.37 6.83
CA GLY A 128 1.23 -5.93 6.55
C GLY A 128 1.82 -5.12 7.70
N VAL A 129 1.43 -3.85 7.76
CA VAL A 129 1.83 -2.93 8.83
C VAL A 129 1.33 -3.41 10.20
N ASP A 130 1.99 -2.97 11.26
CA ASP A 130 1.66 -3.38 12.63
C ASP A 130 0.39 -2.66 13.17
N PHE A 131 -0.15 -3.18 14.26
CA PHE A 131 -1.27 -2.67 15.05
C PHE A 131 -1.21 -1.16 15.29
N GLU A 132 -0.04 -0.62 15.62
CA GLU A 132 0.13 0.79 15.97
C GLU A 132 -0.17 1.74 14.80
N VAL A 133 0.01 1.32 13.54
CA VAL A 133 -0.37 2.10 12.35
C VAL A 133 -1.89 2.26 12.30
N TYR A 134 -2.66 1.17 12.42
CA TYR A 134 -4.13 1.22 12.41
C TYR A 134 -4.69 1.99 13.61
N LYS A 135 -4.08 1.82 14.78
CA LYS A 135 -4.43 2.57 15.99
C LYS A 135 -4.16 4.08 15.85
N ALA A 136 -3.11 4.46 15.14
CA ALA A 136 -2.82 5.86 14.85
C ALA A 136 -3.78 6.45 13.83
N LEU A 137 -4.09 5.73 12.75
CA LEU A 137 -5.04 6.15 11.70
C LEU A 137 -6.48 6.27 12.24
N ARG A 138 -6.90 5.39 13.14
CA ARG A 138 -8.24 5.33 13.75
C ARG A 138 -9.40 5.35 12.74
N PRO A 139 -9.38 4.53 11.70
CA PRO A 139 -10.46 4.48 10.72
C PRO A 139 -11.74 3.94 11.35
N SER A 140 -12.90 4.25 10.76
CA SER A 140 -14.18 3.63 11.14
C SER A 140 -14.45 2.34 10.40
N VAL A 141 -13.85 2.20 9.19
CA VAL A 141 -14.06 1.07 8.28
C VAL A 141 -12.70 0.60 7.73
N ALA A 142 -12.56 -0.71 7.61
CA ALA A 142 -11.44 -1.35 6.92
C ALA A 142 -11.90 -2.00 5.62
N LEU A 143 -11.23 -1.66 4.52
CA LEU A 143 -11.33 -2.41 3.27
C LEU A 143 -10.32 -3.55 3.30
N TRP A 144 -10.80 -4.76 3.09
CA TRP A 144 -9.97 -5.96 3.15
C TRP A 144 -9.92 -6.68 1.79
N PRO A 145 -9.07 -6.24 0.85
CA PRO A 145 -8.95 -6.86 -0.46
C PRO A 145 -8.15 -8.17 -0.34
N THR A 146 -8.82 -9.27 0.03
CA THR A 146 -8.17 -10.56 0.29
C THR A 146 -8.96 -11.70 -0.35
N PRO A 147 -8.29 -12.73 -0.89
CA PRO A 147 -8.96 -13.95 -1.33
C PRO A 147 -9.41 -14.81 -0.16
N GLN A 148 -10.40 -15.68 -0.39
CA GLN A 148 -11.01 -16.50 0.66
C GLN A 148 -9.99 -17.36 1.42
N TRP A 149 -9.05 -18.00 0.72
CA TRP A 149 -8.03 -18.85 1.36
C TRP A 149 -7.15 -18.07 2.34
N LEU A 150 -6.83 -16.82 2.03
CA LEU A 150 -6.04 -15.98 2.91
C LEU A 150 -6.89 -15.42 4.06
N TRP A 151 -8.15 -15.08 3.79
CA TRP A 151 -9.12 -14.74 4.83
C TRP A 151 -9.27 -15.87 5.86
N ASP A 152 -9.33 -17.11 5.40
CA ASP A 152 -9.43 -18.28 6.27
C ASP A 152 -8.08 -18.70 6.88
N ASN A 153 -6.99 -18.03 6.50
CA ASN A 153 -5.62 -18.41 6.84
C ASN A 153 -5.37 -19.88 6.50
N ASP A 154 -5.74 -20.31 5.30
CA ASP A 154 -5.63 -21.69 4.84
C ASP A 154 -4.33 -21.91 4.06
N GLY A 155 -3.38 -22.61 4.67
CA GLY A 155 -2.11 -23.03 4.06
C GLY A 155 -2.20 -24.24 3.15
N GLY A 156 -3.41 -24.65 2.75
CA GLY A 156 -3.66 -25.85 1.93
C GLY A 156 -4.11 -27.07 2.73
N SER A 157 -4.28 -26.94 4.06
CA SER A 157 -4.73 -28.02 4.94
C SER A 157 -6.00 -27.66 5.72
N GLY A 158 -6.69 -26.62 5.31
CA GLY A 158 -7.91 -26.10 5.92
C GLY A 158 -7.71 -24.79 6.68
N ALA A 159 -8.82 -24.20 7.09
CA ALA A 159 -8.82 -22.91 7.77
C ALA A 159 -7.96 -22.92 9.04
N GLY A 160 -7.18 -21.86 9.23
CA GLY A 160 -6.30 -21.67 10.38
C GLY A 160 -4.95 -22.39 10.29
N THR A 161 -4.65 -23.06 9.16
CA THR A 161 -3.37 -23.82 9.00
C THR A 161 -2.28 -23.00 8.32
N GLY A 162 -2.58 -21.80 7.85
CA GLY A 162 -1.62 -20.93 7.19
C GLY A 162 -0.71 -20.20 8.16
N PRO A 163 0.45 -19.73 7.69
CA PRO A 163 1.46 -19.04 8.49
C PRO A 163 1.22 -17.53 8.62
N TRP A 164 0.14 -16.99 8.05
CA TRP A 164 -0.07 -15.55 7.97
C TRP A 164 -0.72 -14.98 9.23
N LEU A 165 -0.49 -13.68 9.49
CA LEU A 165 -1.04 -12.97 10.65
C LEU A 165 -2.50 -12.50 10.44
N THR A 166 -3.24 -13.12 9.53
CA THR A 166 -4.63 -12.76 9.20
C THR A 166 -5.53 -12.75 10.44
N GLN A 167 -5.35 -13.73 11.32
CA GLN A 167 -6.16 -13.80 12.55
C GLN A 167 -5.82 -12.68 13.53
N ASP A 168 -4.53 -12.31 13.63
CA ASP A 168 -4.11 -11.18 14.45
C ASP A 168 -4.69 -9.87 13.93
N THR A 169 -4.65 -9.67 12.61
CA THR A 169 -5.26 -8.49 11.96
C THR A 169 -6.77 -8.43 12.21
N LYS A 170 -7.50 -9.55 12.14
CA LYS A 170 -8.92 -9.61 12.52
C LYS A 170 -9.14 -9.17 13.97
N ASN A 171 -8.35 -9.71 14.89
CA ASN A 171 -8.41 -9.37 16.31
C ASN A 171 -8.10 -7.89 16.54
N TRP A 172 -7.16 -7.30 15.79
CA TRP A 172 -6.85 -5.86 15.86
C TRP A 172 -8.03 -5.01 15.43
N MET A 173 -8.71 -5.36 14.33
CA MET A 173 -9.88 -4.60 13.86
C MET A 173 -11.00 -4.65 14.91
N VAL A 174 -11.28 -5.83 15.49
CA VAL A 174 -12.25 -5.96 16.57
C VAL A 174 -11.87 -5.11 17.79
N ARG A 175 -10.61 -5.19 18.22
CA ARG A 175 -10.08 -4.44 19.37
C ARG A 175 -10.17 -2.92 19.19
N LEU A 176 -9.99 -2.44 17.95
CA LEU A 176 -10.06 -1.03 17.60
C LEU A 176 -11.48 -0.55 17.30
N GLY A 177 -12.46 -1.48 17.25
CA GLY A 177 -13.86 -1.16 16.91
C GLY A 177 -14.06 -0.79 15.44
N ILE A 178 -13.13 -1.23 14.56
CA ILE A 178 -13.16 -0.98 13.12
C ILE A 178 -14.07 -2.02 12.46
N LYS A 179 -14.95 -1.54 11.56
CA LYS A 179 -15.91 -2.39 10.80
C LYS A 179 -15.32 -2.85 9.48
#